data_65b51f1dafd5d100f75b979e5f78fbd1
#
_entry.id   65b51f1dafd5d100f75b979e5f78fbd1
#
_cell.length_a   1.000
_cell.length_b   1.000
_cell.length_c   1.000
_cell.angle_alpha   90.00
_cell.angle_beta   90.00
_cell.angle_gamma   90.00
#
_symmetry.space_group_name_H-M   'P 1'
#
loop_
_entity.id
_entity.type
_entity.pdbx_description
1 polymer ?
#
loop_
_entity_poly.entity_id
_entity_poly.type
_entity_poly.pdbx_seq_one_letter_code
_entity_poly.pdbx_strand_id
1 'polypeptide(L)'
;ANVEAVSDHLVMLKQGRMVLNGAVGEIRESFGRTKLFIESGLTADDLREFDGVTKIKQHGQEFELTLADPAVGHQIFAKATENGYIPEFRQQPPTLDEIFRLKAGEADA
;
A
#
# COMPACT_ATOMS: atom_id res chain seq x y z
N ALA A 1 2.63 -17.34 6.74
CA ALA A 1 1.95 -17.79 6.56
C ALA A 1 0.54 -18.17 6.96
N ASN A 2 0.38 -19.06 7.91
CA ASN A 2 -0.94 -19.58 8.17
C ASN A 2 -1.78 -18.75 9.12
N VAL A 3 -1.22 -17.67 9.64
CA VAL A 3 -1.92 -16.85 10.61
C VAL A 3 -3.20 -16.29 10.01
N GLU A 4 -3.13 -15.79 8.79
CA GLU A 4 -4.30 -15.22 8.12
C GLU A 4 -5.39 -16.25 7.85
N ALA A 5 -5.00 -17.48 7.57
CA ALA A 5 -5.95 -18.54 7.24
C ALA A 5 -6.62 -19.13 8.46
N VAL A 6 -6.02 -19.02 9.62
CA VAL A 6 -6.45 -19.72 10.83
C VAL A 6 -7.07 -18.79 11.86
N SER A 7 -6.70 -17.53 11.84
CA SER A 7 -7.12 -16.60 12.86
C SER A 7 -7.39 -15.22 12.27
N ASP A 8 -8.47 -14.61 12.71
CA ASP A 8 -8.79 -13.23 12.35
C ASP A 8 -8.04 -12.24 13.19
N HIS A 9 -7.42 -12.71 14.26
CA HIS A 9 -6.73 -11.85 15.22
C HIS A 9 -5.23 -12.09 15.15
N LEU A 10 -4.49 -10.99 15.17
CA LEU A 10 -3.04 -11.03 15.06
C LEU A 10 -2.40 -10.28 16.20
N VAL A 11 -1.36 -10.85 16.75
CA VAL A 11 -0.52 -10.18 17.73
C VAL A 11 0.92 -10.28 17.25
N MET A 12 1.60 -9.16 17.19
CA MET A 12 3.02 -9.12 16.85
C MET A 12 3.80 -8.57 18.02
N LEU A 13 4.81 -9.32 18.44
CA LEU A 13 5.70 -8.93 19.54
C LEU A 13 7.09 -8.68 19.00
N LYS A 14 7.77 -7.71 19.60
CA LYS A 14 9.15 -7.45 19.31
C LYS A 14 9.85 -7.06 20.61
N GLN A 15 10.89 -7.81 20.99
CA GLN A 15 11.65 -7.58 22.23
C GLN A 15 10.72 -7.52 23.45
N GLY A 16 9.72 -8.41 23.47
CA GLY A 16 8.79 -8.48 24.57
C GLY A 16 7.69 -7.42 24.56
N ARG A 17 7.67 -6.56 23.55
CA ARG A 17 6.65 -5.50 23.45
C ARG A 17 5.67 -5.82 22.33
N MET A 18 4.39 -5.56 22.60
CA MET A 18 3.36 -5.73 21.60
C MET A 18 3.38 -4.53 20.66
N VAL A 19 3.66 -4.78 19.36
CA VAL A 19 3.72 -3.74 18.35
C VAL A 19 2.49 -3.75 17.42
N LEU A 20 1.79 -4.89 17.35
CA LEU A 20 0.53 -5.00 16.61
C LEU A 20 -0.40 -5.91 17.40
N ASN A 21 -1.67 -5.54 17.44
CA ASN A 21 -2.70 -6.34 18.07
C ASN A 21 -4.05 -5.94 17.48
N GLY A 22 -4.77 -6.92 16.95
CA GLY A 22 -6.09 -6.66 16.40
C GLY A 22 -6.47 -7.66 15.33
N ALA A 23 -7.66 -7.49 14.79
CA ALA A 23 -8.11 -8.29 13.66
C ALA A 23 -7.28 -7.94 12.42
N VAL A 24 -6.98 -8.95 11.61
CA VAL A 24 -6.13 -8.77 10.43
C VAL A 24 -6.63 -7.66 9.53
N GLY A 25 -7.94 -7.65 9.21
CA GLY A 25 -8.51 -6.61 8.36
C GLY A 25 -8.39 -5.23 8.96
N GLU A 26 -8.62 -5.10 10.26
CA GLU A 26 -8.52 -3.83 10.95
C GLU A 26 -7.09 -3.30 10.99
N ILE A 27 -6.15 -4.21 11.20
CA ILE A 27 -4.72 -3.84 11.20
C ILE A 27 -4.35 -3.28 9.84
N ARG A 28 -4.72 -3.96 8.76
CA ARG A 28 -4.40 -3.51 7.41
C ARG A 28 -5.05 -2.14 7.12
N GLU A 29 -6.34 -2.01 7.40
CA GLU A 29 -7.06 -0.76 7.14
C GLU A 29 -6.54 0.40 7.98
N SER A 30 -6.00 0.14 9.16
CA SER A 30 -5.47 1.20 10.02
C SER A 30 -4.26 1.90 9.39
N PHE A 31 -3.58 1.24 8.46
CA PHE A 31 -2.45 1.85 7.75
C PHE A 31 -2.91 2.71 6.56
N GLY A 32 -4.19 2.63 6.21
CA GLY A 32 -4.73 3.35 5.06
C GLY A 32 -4.37 2.67 3.74
N ARG A 33 -5.00 3.09 2.67
CA ARG A 33 -4.83 2.47 1.35
C ARG A 33 -3.65 3.10 0.63
N THR A 34 -2.47 2.68 1.00
CA THR A 34 -1.22 3.23 0.51
C THR A 34 -0.60 2.45 -0.65
N LYS A 35 -1.21 1.35 -1.06
CA LYS A 35 -0.74 0.57 -2.22
C LYS A 35 -1.68 0.81 -3.38
N LEU A 36 -1.13 1.25 -4.49
CA LEU A 36 -1.92 1.56 -5.68
C LEU A 36 -1.43 0.73 -6.85
N PHE A 37 -2.36 0.01 -7.48
CA PHE A 37 -2.09 -0.73 -8.71
C PHE A 37 -2.82 -0.03 -9.82
N ILE A 38 -2.07 0.46 -10.81
CA ILE A 38 -2.64 1.27 -11.87
C ILE A 38 -2.11 0.83 -13.24
N GLU A 39 -3.04 0.70 -14.19
CA GLU A 39 -2.70 0.52 -15.58
C GLU A 39 -3.35 1.66 -16.35
N SER A 40 -2.54 2.52 -16.95
CA SER A 40 -3.02 3.72 -17.61
C SER A 40 -2.00 4.17 -18.66
N GLY A 41 -2.26 5.30 -19.29
CA GLY A 41 -1.32 5.90 -20.22
C GLY A 41 -0.19 6.68 -19.56
N LEU A 42 -0.19 6.80 -18.23
CA LEU A 42 0.86 7.51 -17.53
C LEU A 42 2.15 6.71 -17.52
N THR A 43 3.28 7.40 -17.67
CA THR A 43 4.59 6.77 -17.59
C THR A 43 5.09 6.77 -16.15
N ALA A 44 6.18 6.03 -15.90
CA ALA A 44 6.82 6.06 -14.58
C ALA A 44 7.24 7.47 -14.20
N ASP A 45 7.72 8.25 -15.17
CA ASP A 45 8.13 9.63 -14.90
C ASP A 45 6.94 10.49 -14.50
N ASP A 46 5.80 10.32 -15.16
CA ASP A 46 4.58 11.03 -14.80
C ASP A 46 4.18 10.72 -13.35
N LEU A 47 4.29 9.45 -12.98
CA LEU A 47 3.90 9.01 -11.63
C LEU A 47 4.87 9.53 -10.57
N ARG A 48 6.15 9.66 -10.91
CA ARG A 48 7.13 10.19 -9.97
C ARG A 48 6.94 11.66 -9.65
N GLU A 49 6.23 12.38 -10.50
CA GLU A 49 6.00 13.80 -10.28
C GLU A 49 5.02 14.07 -9.14
N PHE A 50 4.25 13.07 -8.74
CA PHE A 50 3.34 13.24 -7.62
C PHE A 50 4.10 13.18 -6.30
N ASP A 51 3.94 14.22 -5.49
CA ASP A 51 4.47 14.20 -4.14
C ASP A 51 3.74 13.09 -3.37
N GLY A 52 4.49 12.29 -2.64
CA GLY A 52 3.90 11.21 -1.88
C GLY A 52 3.99 9.85 -2.54
N VAL A 53 4.42 9.77 -3.80
CA VAL A 53 4.74 8.48 -4.41
C VAL A 53 6.17 8.13 -3.97
N THR A 54 6.29 7.16 -3.07
CA THR A 54 7.57 6.83 -2.45
C THR A 54 8.27 5.66 -3.11
N LYS A 55 7.54 4.83 -3.84
CA LYS A 55 8.10 3.66 -4.50
C LYS A 55 7.27 3.33 -5.73
N ILE A 56 7.94 2.93 -6.80
CA ILE A 56 7.29 2.51 -8.05
C ILE A 56 7.91 1.21 -8.50
N LYS A 57 7.05 0.23 -8.80
CA LYS A 57 7.46 -1.01 -9.43
C LYS A 57 6.61 -1.21 -10.67
N GLN A 58 7.19 -1.73 -11.72
CA GLN A 58 6.47 -2.01 -12.96
C GLN A 58 6.35 -3.51 -13.18
N HIS A 59 5.13 -3.96 -13.44
CA HIS A 59 4.82 -5.34 -13.74
C HIS A 59 4.09 -5.37 -15.08
N GLY A 60 4.82 -5.50 -16.18
CA GLY A 60 4.22 -5.42 -17.50
C GLY A 60 3.63 -4.04 -17.75
N GLN A 61 2.33 -3.97 -17.97
CA GLN A 61 1.64 -2.72 -18.19
C GLN A 61 1.16 -2.05 -16.90
N GLU A 62 1.27 -2.75 -15.79
CA GLU A 62 0.78 -2.28 -14.50
C GLU A 62 1.90 -1.68 -13.68
N PHE A 63 1.60 -0.58 -13.00
CA PHE A 63 2.51 -0.01 -12.01
C PHE A 63 1.97 -0.28 -10.62
N GLU A 64 2.86 -0.68 -9.73
CA GLU A 64 2.56 -0.83 -8.32
C GLU A 64 3.23 0.31 -7.57
N LEU A 65 2.45 1.17 -6.94
CA LEU A 65 2.95 2.34 -6.25
C LEU A 65 2.77 2.21 -4.76
N THR A 66 3.71 2.77 -4.01
CA THR A 66 3.56 2.96 -2.57
C THR A 66 3.39 4.45 -2.34
N LEU A 67 2.34 4.82 -1.60
CA LEU A 67 1.97 6.21 -1.36
C LEU A 67 2.25 6.56 0.09
N ALA A 68 2.75 7.77 0.32
CA ALA A 68 2.93 8.27 1.69
C ALA A 68 1.59 8.57 2.35
N ASP A 69 0.58 8.89 1.55
CA ASP A 69 -0.75 9.23 2.04
C ASP A 69 -1.78 8.72 1.03
N PRO A 70 -2.86 8.08 1.50
CA PRO A 70 -3.91 7.60 0.59
C PRO A 70 -4.50 8.68 -0.30
N ALA A 71 -4.51 9.93 0.14
CA ALA A 71 -5.06 11.04 -0.64
C ALA A 71 -4.31 11.26 -1.95
N VAL A 72 -3.06 10.83 -2.05
CA VAL A 72 -2.29 10.92 -3.29
C VAL A 72 -2.97 10.12 -4.40
N GLY A 73 -3.66 9.04 -4.04
CA GLY A 73 -4.41 8.23 -5.01
C GLY A 73 -5.48 9.02 -5.75
N HIS A 74 -6.12 9.98 -5.08
CA HIS A 74 -7.13 10.83 -5.73
C HIS A 74 -6.50 11.69 -6.83
N GLN A 75 -5.31 12.23 -6.56
CA GLN A 75 -4.60 13.07 -7.52
C GLN A 75 -4.19 12.24 -8.74
N ILE A 76 -3.70 11.03 -8.49
CA ILE A 76 -3.27 10.15 -9.56
C ILE A 76 -4.47 9.73 -10.40
N PHE A 77 -5.57 9.39 -9.76
CA PHE A 77 -6.80 8.99 -10.46
C PHE A 77 -7.30 10.12 -11.38
N ALA A 78 -7.34 11.33 -10.85
CA ALA A 78 -7.78 12.48 -11.62
C ALA A 78 -6.92 12.69 -12.86
N LYS A 79 -5.61 12.58 -12.71
CA LYS A 79 -4.69 12.75 -13.83
C LYS A 79 -4.84 11.62 -14.84
N ALA A 80 -4.91 10.39 -14.35
CA ALA A 80 -4.97 9.21 -15.22
C ALA A 80 -6.26 9.16 -16.04
N THR A 81 -7.35 9.71 -15.51
CA THR A 81 -8.65 9.64 -16.16
C THR A 81 -9.01 10.91 -16.93
N GLU A 82 -8.10 11.89 -17.05
CA GLU A 82 -8.37 13.11 -17.79
C GLU A 82 -8.83 12.87 -19.22
N ASN A 83 -8.30 11.83 -19.84
CA ASN A 83 -8.61 11.52 -21.24
C ASN A 83 -9.56 10.34 -21.41
N GLY A 84 -10.21 9.91 -20.33
CA GLY A 84 -11.20 8.84 -20.38
C GLY A 84 -10.85 7.66 -19.49
N TYR A 85 -11.34 6.50 -19.88
CA TYR A 85 -11.17 5.29 -19.08
C TYR A 85 -9.74 4.81 -19.03
N ILE A 86 -9.41 4.15 -17.92
CA ILE A 86 -8.16 3.42 -17.77
C ILE A 86 -8.49 1.95 -17.48
N PRO A 87 -7.61 1.01 -17.89
CA PRO A 87 -7.87 -0.42 -17.67
C PRO A 87 -7.96 -0.83 -16.21
N GLU A 88 -7.15 -0.24 -15.33
CA GLU A 88 -7.18 -0.63 -13.93
C GLU A 88 -6.75 0.50 -13.01
N PHE A 89 -7.47 0.63 -11.91
CA PHE A 89 -7.08 1.47 -10.80
C PHE A 89 -7.57 0.78 -9.53
N ARG A 90 -6.64 0.34 -8.70
CA ARG A 90 -6.97 -0.44 -7.51
C ARG A 90 -6.10 0.04 -6.37
N GLN A 91 -6.73 0.53 -5.30
CA GLN A 91 -6.03 1.09 -4.16
C GLN A 91 -6.36 0.25 -2.94
N GLN A 92 -5.33 -0.24 -2.26
CA GLN A 92 -5.45 -1.21 -1.18
C GLN A 92 -4.60 -0.83 0.01
N PRO A 93 -4.95 -1.33 1.20
CA PRO A 93 -4.03 -1.22 2.34
C PRO A 93 -2.81 -2.12 2.09
N PRO A 94 -1.72 -1.89 2.82
CA PRO A 94 -0.52 -2.72 2.67
C PRO A 94 -0.81 -4.16 3.09
N THR A 95 0.00 -5.09 2.58
CA THR A 95 -0.10 -6.49 2.97
C THR A 95 0.44 -6.67 4.39
N LEU A 96 0.12 -7.80 5.02
CA LEU A 96 0.67 -8.10 6.33
C LEU A 96 2.19 -8.16 6.32
N ASP A 97 2.78 -8.71 5.26
CA ASP A 97 4.22 -8.78 5.12
C ASP A 97 4.85 -7.38 5.12
N GLU A 98 4.24 -6.46 4.41
CA GLU A 98 4.69 -5.08 4.38
C GLU A 98 4.55 -4.41 5.75
N ILE A 99 3.45 -4.68 6.45
CA ILE A 99 3.21 -4.15 7.78
C ILE A 99 4.26 -4.67 8.75
N PHE A 100 4.57 -5.97 8.68
CA PHE A 100 5.60 -6.55 9.53
C PHE A 100 6.95 -5.88 9.33
N ARG A 101 7.32 -5.62 8.07
CA ARG A 101 8.57 -4.94 7.77
C ARG A 101 8.60 -3.52 8.31
N LEU A 102 7.48 -2.79 8.16
CA LEU A 102 7.39 -1.42 8.66
C LEU A 102 7.52 -1.39 10.17
N LYS A 103 6.83 -2.29 10.87
CA LYS A 103 6.87 -2.31 12.33
C LYS A 103 8.22 -2.78 12.84
N ALA A 104 8.85 -3.71 12.14
CA ALA A 104 10.19 -4.16 12.50
C ALA A 104 11.20 -3.01 12.37
N GLY A 105 11.10 -2.23 11.28
CA GLY A 105 11.94 -1.06 11.08
C GLY A 105 11.73 0.01 12.13
N GLU A 106 10.48 0.29 12.48
CA GLU A 106 10.16 1.26 13.52
C GLU A 106 10.75 0.84 14.87
N ALA A 107 10.68 -0.46 15.17
CA ALA A 107 11.17 -0.96 16.45
C ALA A 107 12.69 -0.91 16.55
N ASP A 108 13.37 -0.92 15.40
CA ASP A 108 14.83 -0.86 15.36
C ASP A 108 15.36 0.58 15.32
N ALA A 109 14.48 1.52 15.05
CA ALA A 109 14.88 2.92 14.91
C ALA A 109 15.20 3.61 16.23
#